data_72309e0105c5a3af3fa88531ce59a91d
#
_entry.id   72309e0105c5a3af3fa88531ce59a91d
#
_cell.length_a   1.000
_cell.length_b   1.000
_cell.length_c   1.000
_cell.angle_alpha   90.00
_cell.angle_beta   90.00
_cell.angle_gamma   90.00
#
_symmetry.space_group_name_H-M   'P 1'
#
loop_
_entity.id
_entity.type
_entity.pdbx_description
1 polymer ?
#
loop_
_entity_poly.entity_id
_entity_poly.type
_entity_poly.pdbx_seq_one_letter_code
_entity_poly.pdbx_strand_id
1 'polypeptide(L)'
;MKLDVVTFGESMAMLYANEYGGLHKASTFSKALAGAESNVACGLSRLGCLTGWMSKVGDDQLGTFILQELEKEGVDISRVIRAKDGSPTGLLLKSKVEEGDPEVTYYRKHSAASTLAPADYPSDYFRMAKHLHVTGIPPVLSKNIREFAYLAMKDMKQAGKTVSFDPNLRLSLWPDRATMAHSINELAELADWFLPGITEGELLTGEKTPEGIADFYLEKGVSFIAIKLGKDGAYFKTKHEDGYIDGYQVENVIDTVGAGDGFAVGVISGVLDGLSFQDAVQRGNAIGALQVQAPGDMDGLPTREKLASFLSRSKVIHQKKGEC
;
A
#
# COMPACT_ATOMS: atom_id res chain seq x y z
N MET A 1 6.28 -2.46 24.11
CA MET A 1 5.03 -2.05 23.41
C MET A 1 4.72 -3.16 22.42
N LYS A 2 3.47 -3.57 22.22
CA LYS A 2 3.13 -4.65 21.28
C LYS A 2 2.48 -3.98 20.07
N LEU A 3 2.99 -4.23 18.86
CA LEU A 3 2.39 -3.72 17.63
C LEU A 3 1.49 -4.78 16.99
N ASP A 4 0.43 -4.36 16.30
CA ASP A 4 -0.35 -5.24 15.45
C ASP A 4 0.30 -5.36 14.08
N VAL A 5 0.67 -4.23 13.48
CA VAL A 5 1.30 -4.18 12.15
C VAL A 5 2.53 -3.28 12.18
N VAL A 6 3.56 -3.69 11.46
CA VAL A 6 4.69 -2.84 11.09
C VAL A 6 4.79 -2.77 9.57
N THR A 7 5.19 -1.63 9.06
CA THR A 7 5.52 -1.43 7.64
C THR A 7 6.76 -0.54 7.52
N PHE A 8 7.40 -0.53 6.35
CA PHE A 8 8.56 0.30 6.08
C PHE A 8 8.55 0.77 4.64
N GLY A 9 9.10 1.94 4.38
CA GLY A 9 9.18 2.47 3.03
C GLY A 9 9.43 3.96 2.99
N GLU A 10 9.06 4.61 1.89
CA GLU A 10 9.24 6.02 1.70
C GLU A 10 7.92 6.78 1.81
N SER A 11 7.89 7.74 2.74
CA SER A 11 6.89 8.80 2.70
C SER A 11 7.50 10.06 2.13
N MET A 12 6.71 10.76 1.32
CA MET A 12 7.09 12.02 0.68
C MET A 12 6.15 13.13 1.14
N ALA A 13 6.67 14.35 1.20
CA ALA A 13 5.79 15.51 1.22
C ALA A 13 5.19 15.68 -0.18
N MET A 14 3.86 15.76 -0.26
CA MET A 14 3.15 16.07 -1.49
C MET A 14 2.75 17.55 -1.47
N LEU A 15 3.09 18.27 -2.53
CA LEU A 15 2.56 19.60 -2.82
C LEU A 15 1.62 19.49 -4.01
N TYR A 16 0.31 19.59 -3.77
CA TYR A 16 -0.67 19.56 -4.84
C TYR A 16 -1.19 20.95 -5.16
N ALA A 17 -1.29 21.25 -6.45
CA ALA A 17 -1.73 22.55 -6.93
C ALA A 17 -3.17 22.88 -6.52
N ASN A 18 -3.42 24.12 -6.11
CA ASN A 18 -4.78 24.57 -5.78
C ASN A 18 -5.54 25.03 -7.05
N GLU A 19 -4.81 25.46 -8.09
CA GLU A 19 -5.35 25.92 -9.36
C GLU A 19 -5.35 24.79 -10.40
N TYR A 20 -6.37 24.78 -11.25
CA TYR A 20 -6.45 23.85 -12.37
C TYR A 20 -5.44 24.17 -13.47
N GLY A 21 -4.84 23.11 -14.02
CA GLY A 21 -3.90 23.15 -15.15
C GLY A 21 -2.54 22.53 -14.82
N GLY A 22 -1.58 22.74 -15.70
CA GLY A 22 -0.21 22.21 -15.52
C GLY A 22 0.53 22.88 -14.38
N LEU A 23 1.48 22.18 -13.75
CA LEU A 23 2.26 22.65 -12.60
C LEU A 23 2.94 24.02 -12.82
N HIS A 24 3.33 24.32 -14.06
CA HIS A 24 3.97 25.60 -14.42
C HIS A 24 3.06 26.81 -14.30
N LYS A 25 1.73 26.61 -14.16
CA LYS A 25 0.74 27.68 -13.98
C LYS A 25 0.30 27.86 -12.53
N ALA A 26 0.56 26.85 -11.69
CA ALA A 26 0.15 26.89 -10.30
C ALA A 26 1.01 27.89 -9.51
N SER A 27 0.36 28.79 -8.80
CA SER A 27 1.01 29.78 -7.93
C SER A 27 0.86 29.42 -6.45
N THR A 28 -0.10 28.56 -6.09
CA THR A 28 -0.30 28.10 -4.71
C THR A 28 -0.42 26.58 -4.64
N PHE A 29 0.09 26.03 -3.54
CA PHE A 29 0.07 24.60 -3.29
C PHE A 29 -0.41 24.31 -1.88
N SER A 30 -1.19 23.25 -1.73
CA SER A 30 -1.49 22.64 -0.44
C SER A 30 -0.55 21.47 -0.19
N LYS A 31 -0.26 21.20 1.09
CA LYS A 31 0.69 20.18 1.50
C LYS A 31 -0.04 18.99 2.12
N ALA A 32 0.32 17.77 1.71
CA ALA A 32 -0.18 16.51 2.25
C ALA A 32 0.92 15.47 2.36
N LEU A 33 0.61 14.35 2.99
CA LEU A 33 1.46 13.18 3.06
C LEU A 33 1.18 12.27 1.85
N ALA A 34 2.21 11.65 1.29
CA ALA A 34 2.10 10.62 0.27
C ALA A 34 3.10 9.49 0.52
N GLY A 35 2.65 8.26 0.32
CA GLY A 35 3.48 7.06 0.46
C GLY A 35 2.62 5.85 0.77
N ALA A 36 2.73 4.79 -0.04
CA ALA A 36 1.87 3.61 0.07
C ALA A 36 1.94 2.97 1.47
N GLU A 37 3.14 2.80 2.00
CA GLU A 37 3.34 2.17 3.30
C GLU A 37 2.82 3.04 4.46
N SER A 38 2.99 4.36 4.37
CA SER A 38 2.43 5.28 5.36
C SER A 38 0.91 5.41 5.22
N ASN A 39 0.36 5.33 4.00
CA ASN A 39 -1.10 5.28 3.80
C ASN A 39 -1.69 4.06 4.51
N VAL A 40 -1.08 2.88 4.32
CA VAL A 40 -1.53 1.66 5.01
C VAL A 40 -1.37 1.79 6.52
N ALA A 41 -0.26 2.32 7.04
CA ALA A 41 -0.07 2.52 8.48
C ALA A 41 -1.14 3.44 9.07
N CYS A 42 -1.41 4.59 8.44
CA CYS A 42 -2.43 5.53 8.86
C CYS A 42 -3.84 4.92 8.80
N GLY A 43 -4.18 4.23 7.70
CA GLY A 43 -5.48 3.58 7.55
C GLY A 43 -5.73 2.52 8.62
N LEU A 44 -4.74 1.69 8.92
CA LEU A 44 -4.82 0.69 9.99
C LEU A 44 -4.93 1.35 11.38
N SER A 45 -4.18 2.43 11.62
CA SER A 45 -4.27 3.20 12.87
C SER A 45 -5.66 3.80 13.06
N ARG A 46 -6.28 4.39 12.03
CA ARG A 46 -7.67 4.89 12.06
C ARG A 46 -8.69 3.80 12.38
N LEU A 47 -8.38 2.55 12.03
CA LEU A 47 -9.18 1.36 12.39
C LEU A 47 -8.82 0.79 13.78
N GLY A 48 -7.96 1.47 14.56
CA GLY A 48 -7.62 1.10 15.92
C GLY A 48 -6.53 0.02 16.05
N CYS A 49 -5.81 -0.31 14.98
CA CYS A 49 -4.62 -1.16 15.06
C CYS A 49 -3.43 -0.37 15.62
N LEU A 50 -2.59 -1.01 16.42
CA LEU A 50 -1.31 -0.45 16.84
C LEU A 50 -0.30 -0.62 15.72
N THR A 51 -0.02 0.45 14.98
CA THR A 51 0.82 0.41 13.79
C THR A 51 2.16 1.10 14.00
N GLY A 52 3.21 0.53 13.41
CA GLY A 52 4.54 1.12 13.35
C GLY A 52 4.99 1.34 11.91
N TRP A 53 5.70 2.43 11.68
CA TRP A 53 6.31 2.73 10.40
C TRP A 53 7.81 2.99 10.57
N MET A 54 8.62 2.24 9.82
CA MET A 54 10.09 2.35 9.81
C MET A 54 10.57 3.00 8.52
N SER A 55 11.43 4.00 8.62
CA SER A 55 11.99 4.67 7.45
C SER A 55 13.22 5.50 7.80
N LYS A 56 13.76 6.18 6.77
CA LYS A 56 14.64 7.33 6.93
C LYS A 56 13.98 8.56 6.33
N VAL A 57 14.10 9.69 7.03
CA VAL A 57 13.72 11.01 6.51
C VAL A 57 14.92 11.93 6.56
N GLY A 58 14.96 12.93 5.70
CA GLY A 58 16.00 13.96 5.77
C GLY A 58 15.95 14.74 7.10
N ASP A 59 17.07 15.29 7.52
CA ASP A 59 17.12 16.26 8.62
C ASP A 59 16.69 17.64 8.12
N ASP A 60 15.47 17.71 7.60
CA ASP A 60 14.87 18.88 6.95
C ASP A 60 13.42 19.12 7.41
N GLN A 61 12.84 20.23 6.94
CA GLN A 61 11.48 20.63 7.30
C GLN A 61 10.40 19.67 6.73
N LEU A 62 10.68 19.02 5.60
CA LEU A 62 9.74 18.06 5.01
C LEU A 62 9.74 16.75 5.81
N GLY A 63 10.91 16.29 6.26
CA GLY A 63 11.01 15.15 7.17
C GLY A 63 10.32 15.42 8.51
N THR A 64 10.46 16.63 9.04
CA THR A 64 9.74 17.05 10.24
C THR A 64 8.23 17.03 10.03
N PHE A 65 7.76 17.53 8.90
CA PHE A 65 6.34 17.50 8.55
C PHE A 65 5.80 16.07 8.47
N ILE A 66 6.48 15.17 7.76
CA ILE A 66 6.06 13.76 7.63
C ILE A 66 5.90 13.11 9.02
N LEU A 67 6.89 13.28 9.89
CA LEU A 67 6.85 12.67 11.22
C LEU A 67 5.69 13.22 12.06
N GLN A 68 5.45 14.54 12.01
CA GLN A 68 4.32 15.15 12.73
C GLN A 68 2.96 14.65 12.23
N GLU A 69 2.78 14.47 10.91
CA GLU A 69 1.52 13.96 10.37
C GLU A 69 1.30 12.49 10.76
N LEU A 70 2.34 11.65 10.68
CA LEU A 70 2.23 10.24 11.11
C LEU A 70 1.95 10.11 12.62
N GLU A 71 2.56 10.95 13.44
CA GLU A 71 2.32 10.97 14.88
C GLU A 71 0.88 11.40 15.20
N LYS A 72 0.31 12.39 14.49
CA LYS A 72 -1.10 12.79 14.61
C LYS A 72 -2.05 11.65 14.24
N GLU A 73 -1.69 10.80 13.27
CA GLU A 73 -2.45 9.61 12.89
C GLU A 73 -2.28 8.44 13.87
N GLY A 74 -1.47 8.62 14.93
CA GLY A 74 -1.23 7.59 15.94
C GLY A 74 -0.28 6.46 15.51
N VAL A 75 0.49 6.67 14.45
CA VAL A 75 1.50 5.72 13.98
C VAL A 75 2.76 5.82 14.83
N ASP A 76 3.29 4.69 15.30
CA ASP A 76 4.58 4.65 16.00
C ASP A 76 5.72 4.91 15.02
N ILE A 77 6.42 6.00 15.21
CA ILE A 77 7.57 6.46 14.44
C ILE A 77 8.89 6.35 15.21
N SER A 78 8.91 5.66 16.34
CA SER A 78 10.05 5.61 17.28
C SER A 78 11.33 5.03 16.67
N ARG A 79 11.23 4.36 15.52
CA ARG A 79 12.37 3.79 14.78
C ARG A 79 12.68 4.48 13.47
N VAL A 80 12.05 5.63 13.21
CA VAL A 80 12.42 6.43 12.04
C VAL A 80 13.76 7.11 12.28
N ILE A 81 14.64 7.05 11.30
CA ILE A 81 15.99 7.59 11.32
C ILE A 81 15.99 8.95 10.62
N ARG A 82 16.55 10.00 11.27
CA ARG A 82 16.88 11.23 10.57
C ARG A 82 18.26 11.09 9.94
N ALA A 83 18.32 11.25 8.62
CA ALA A 83 19.56 11.16 7.85
C ALA A 83 20.46 12.35 8.16
N LYS A 84 21.69 12.06 8.62
CA LYS A 84 22.69 13.09 8.94
C LYS A 84 23.72 13.30 7.82
N ASP A 85 23.59 12.57 6.73
CA ASP A 85 24.49 12.59 5.56
C ASP A 85 24.08 13.62 4.50
N GLY A 86 23.04 14.43 4.76
CA GLY A 86 22.51 15.43 3.85
C GLY A 86 21.50 14.87 2.82
N SER A 87 21.16 13.59 2.89
CA SER A 87 20.11 13.01 2.04
C SER A 87 18.77 13.69 2.31
N PRO A 88 18.08 14.23 1.28
CA PRO A 88 16.83 14.96 1.46
C PRO A 88 15.64 14.03 1.71
N THR A 89 14.59 14.58 2.30
CA THR A 89 13.26 13.95 2.30
C THR A 89 12.68 13.98 0.89
N GLY A 90 12.03 12.87 0.47
CA GLY A 90 11.33 12.80 -0.82
C GLY A 90 10.21 13.83 -0.90
N LEU A 91 10.03 14.40 -2.11
CA LEU A 91 9.00 15.38 -2.43
C LEU A 91 8.31 14.97 -3.74
N LEU A 92 7.02 15.20 -3.84
CA LEU A 92 6.31 15.15 -5.11
C LEU A 92 5.44 16.40 -5.31
N LEU A 93 5.29 16.78 -6.58
CA LEU A 93 4.35 17.80 -7.00
C LEU A 93 3.23 17.13 -7.80
N LYS A 94 1.97 17.48 -7.50
CA LYS A 94 0.79 16.95 -8.19
C LYS A 94 -0.01 18.11 -8.77
N SER A 95 -0.29 18.07 -10.08
CA SER A 95 -1.16 19.05 -10.73
C SER A 95 -2.61 18.82 -10.33
N LYS A 96 -3.47 19.82 -10.58
CA LYS A 96 -4.91 19.70 -10.44
C LYS A 96 -5.54 19.74 -11.82
N VAL A 97 -6.31 18.72 -12.18
CA VAL A 97 -6.98 18.61 -13.48
C VAL A 97 -8.49 18.55 -13.29
N GLU A 98 -9.25 19.00 -14.28
CA GLU A 98 -10.70 18.87 -14.30
C GLU A 98 -11.13 17.48 -14.76
N GLU A 99 -10.37 16.90 -15.71
CA GLU A 99 -10.61 15.57 -16.26
C GLU A 99 -9.28 14.84 -16.49
N GLY A 100 -9.28 13.53 -16.36
CA GLY A 100 -8.12 12.66 -16.57
C GLY A 100 -7.20 12.58 -15.36
N ASP A 101 -6.02 12.01 -15.56
CA ASP A 101 -5.04 11.80 -14.52
C ASP A 101 -4.16 13.05 -14.30
N PRO A 102 -3.94 13.48 -13.05
CA PRO A 102 -3.05 14.59 -12.75
C PRO A 102 -1.59 14.25 -13.08
N GLU A 103 -0.85 15.23 -13.55
CA GLU A 103 0.61 15.12 -13.70
C GLU A 103 1.25 15.05 -12.30
N VAL A 104 2.13 14.06 -12.10
CA VAL A 104 2.90 13.90 -10.87
C VAL A 104 4.38 13.91 -11.18
N THR A 105 5.09 14.87 -10.57
CA THR A 105 6.54 14.99 -10.68
C THR A 105 7.21 14.60 -9.36
N TYR A 106 8.10 13.61 -9.42
CA TYR A 106 8.79 13.07 -8.23
C TYR A 106 10.21 13.64 -8.09
N TYR A 107 10.51 14.15 -6.90
CA TYR A 107 11.84 14.55 -6.45
C TYR A 107 12.27 13.63 -5.31
N ARG A 108 12.57 12.35 -5.67
CA ARG A 108 12.88 11.28 -4.70
C ARG A 108 14.21 10.57 -4.97
N LYS A 109 14.91 10.96 -6.03
CA LYS A 109 16.21 10.36 -6.35
C LYS A 109 17.20 10.71 -5.24
N HIS A 110 17.85 9.69 -4.67
CA HIS A 110 18.76 9.83 -3.51
C HIS A 110 18.07 10.39 -2.26
N SER A 111 16.78 10.16 -2.08
CA SER A 111 16.09 10.49 -0.83
C SER A 111 16.67 9.70 0.34
N ALA A 112 16.52 10.23 1.55
CA ALA A 112 16.93 9.56 2.77
C ALA A 112 16.35 8.14 2.87
N ALA A 113 15.07 7.96 2.55
CA ALA A 113 14.42 6.65 2.55
C ALA A 113 15.10 5.64 1.62
N SER A 114 15.60 6.08 0.45
CA SER A 114 16.31 5.22 -0.50
C SER A 114 17.66 4.71 0.02
N THR A 115 18.19 5.29 1.10
CA THR A 115 19.44 4.87 1.77
C THR A 115 19.23 3.84 2.88
N LEU A 116 17.99 3.46 3.17
CA LEU A 116 17.67 2.43 4.17
C LEU A 116 18.38 1.12 3.78
N ALA A 117 19.08 0.52 4.75
CA ALA A 117 19.96 -0.63 4.51
C ALA A 117 19.79 -1.72 5.58
N PRO A 118 20.24 -2.95 5.35
CA PRO A 118 20.16 -4.04 6.35
C PRO A 118 20.72 -3.68 7.73
N ALA A 119 21.75 -2.83 7.79
CA ALA A 119 22.33 -2.36 9.05
C ALA A 119 21.38 -1.48 9.88
N ASP A 120 20.35 -0.92 9.26
CA ASP A 120 19.33 -0.10 9.93
C ASP A 120 18.15 -0.94 10.46
N TYR A 121 18.14 -2.26 10.20
CA TYR A 121 17.01 -3.14 10.52
C TYR A 121 16.90 -3.40 12.04
N PRO A 122 15.86 -2.88 12.71
CA PRO A 122 15.65 -3.08 14.14
C PRO A 122 14.80 -4.35 14.38
N SER A 123 15.43 -5.53 14.33
CA SER A 123 14.73 -6.83 14.40
C SER A 123 13.80 -6.95 15.61
N ASP A 124 14.20 -6.48 16.77
CA ASP A 124 13.37 -6.52 17.99
C ASP A 124 12.08 -5.72 17.81
N TYR A 125 12.15 -4.59 17.12
CA TYR A 125 10.98 -3.75 16.85
C TYR A 125 10.01 -4.44 15.88
N PHE A 126 10.52 -5.00 14.78
CA PHE A 126 9.68 -5.72 13.81
C PHE A 126 9.02 -6.94 14.46
N ARG A 127 9.74 -7.72 15.24
CA ARG A 127 9.23 -8.91 15.92
C ARG A 127 8.18 -8.61 17.01
N MET A 128 8.07 -7.36 17.47
CA MET A 128 6.94 -6.94 18.35
C MET A 128 5.61 -6.92 17.60
N ALA A 129 5.62 -6.80 16.27
CA ALA A 129 4.41 -6.81 15.47
C ALA A 129 3.90 -8.26 15.24
N LYS A 130 2.58 -8.38 15.03
CA LYS A 130 1.95 -9.64 14.60
C LYS A 130 2.09 -9.84 13.09
N HIS A 131 2.14 -8.75 12.34
CA HIS A 131 2.08 -8.71 10.88
C HIS A 131 3.04 -7.67 10.31
N LEU A 132 3.69 -8.00 9.18
CA LEU A 132 4.47 -7.08 8.35
C LEU A 132 3.74 -6.84 7.03
N HIS A 133 3.53 -5.58 6.68
CA HIS A 133 3.08 -5.19 5.34
C HIS A 133 4.22 -4.58 4.55
N VAL A 134 4.40 -5.04 3.30
CA VAL A 134 5.44 -4.57 2.38
C VAL A 134 4.82 -4.23 1.03
N THR A 135 5.33 -3.19 0.35
CA THR A 135 4.98 -2.93 -1.05
C THR A 135 6.18 -3.12 -1.98
N GLY A 136 5.92 -3.20 -3.28
CA GLY A 136 6.97 -3.30 -4.30
C GLY A 136 7.71 -1.98 -4.56
N ILE A 137 7.33 -0.86 -3.91
CA ILE A 137 7.98 0.43 -4.13
C ILE A 137 9.36 0.52 -3.46
N PRO A 138 9.52 0.23 -2.14
CA PRO A 138 10.84 0.34 -1.51
C PRO A 138 11.92 -0.49 -2.21
N PRO A 139 11.70 -1.74 -2.60
CA PRO A 139 12.74 -2.58 -3.21
C PRO A 139 13.31 -2.06 -4.52
N VAL A 140 12.62 -1.15 -5.23
CA VAL A 140 13.13 -0.60 -6.48
C VAL A 140 13.93 0.68 -6.31
N LEU A 141 13.82 1.35 -5.15
CA LEU A 141 14.49 2.63 -4.91
C LEU A 141 16.02 2.52 -4.85
N SER A 142 16.54 1.43 -4.30
CA SER A 142 17.97 1.12 -4.28
C SER A 142 18.22 -0.36 -3.94
N LYS A 143 19.46 -0.83 -4.19
CA LYS A 143 19.90 -2.16 -3.79
C LYS A 143 19.80 -2.35 -2.27
N ASN A 144 20.19 -1.35 -1.49
CA ASN A 144 20.22 -1.43 -0.03
C ASN A 144 18.83 -1.65 0.58
N ILE A 145 17.83 -0.88 0.16
CA ILE A 145 16.48 -1.04 0.67
C ILE A 145 15.82 -2.34 0.16
N ARG A 146 16.23 -2.83 -1.00
CA ARG A 146 15.85 -4.17 -1.47
C ARG A 146 16.37 -5.26 -0.54
N GLU A 147 17.64 -5.21 -0.18
CA GLU A 147 18.26 -6.15 0.78
C GLU A 147 17.60 -6.03 2.17
N PHE A 148 17.24 -4.81 2.58
CA PHE A 148 16.46 -4.59 3.80
C PHE A 148 15.09 -5.29 3.73
N ALA A 149 14.36 -5.17 2.60
CA ALA A 149 13.07 -5.82 2.39
C ALA A 149 13.17 -7.35 2.52
N TYR A 150 14.16 -7.95 1.83
CA TYR A 150 14.41 -9.40 1.94
C TYR A 150 14.73 -9.82 3.38
N LEU A 151 15.56 -9.06 4.08
CA LEU A 151 15.90 -9.33 5.47
C LEU A 151 14.66 -9.28 6.37
N ALA A 152 13.88 -8.19 6.27
CA ALA A 152 12.69 -7.99 7.08
C ALA A 152 11.64 -9.08 6.87
N MET A 153 11.32 -9.41 5.60
CA MET A 153 10.34 -10.46 5.29
C MET A 153 10.78 -11.83 5.80
N LYS A 154 12.06 -12.21 5.57
CA LYS A 154 12.60 -13.48 6.06
C LYS A 154 12.61 -13.56 7.58
N ASP A 155 13.04 -12.51 8.26
CA ASP A 155 13.11 -12.47 9.72
C ASP A 155 11.73 -12.60 10.36
N MET A 156 10.74 -11.89 9.81
CA MET A 156 9.36 -11.97 10.29
C MET A 156 8.76 -13.37 10.11
N LYS A 157 8.96 -14.00 8.96
CA LYS A 157 8.53 -15.40 8.75
C LYS A 157 9.22 -16.38 9.70
N GLN A 158 10.53 -16.24 9.91
CA GLN A 158 11.28 -17.08 10.87
C GLN A 158 10.79 -16.88 12.31
N ALA A 159 10.33 -15.67 12.64
CA ALA A 159 9.71 -15.37 13.93
C ALA A 159 8.23 -15.84 14.07
N GLY A 160 7.71 -16.57 13.06
CA GLY A 160 6.33 -17.06 13.05
C GLY A 160 5.27 -15.95 12.89
N LYS A 161 5.67 -14.84 12.27
CA LYS A 161 4.79 -13.71 11.95
C LYS A 161 4.30 -13.81 10.51
N THR A 162 3.15 -13.19 10.24
CA THR A 162 2.60 -13.14 8.88
C THR A 162 3.16 -11.94 8.10
N VAL A 163 3.28 -12.11 6.79
CA VAL A 163 3.77 -11.08 5.86
C VAL A 163 2.77 -10.91 4.72
N SER A 164 2.30 -9.67 4.48
CA SER A 164 1.57 -9.32 3.27
C SER A 164 2.43 -8.50 2.31
N PHE A 165 2.22 -8.71 1.02
CA PHE A 165 2.94 -8.00 -0.04
C PHE A 165 1.97 -7.49 -1.09
N ASP A 166 2.00 -6.18 -1.37
CA ASP A 166 1.33 -5.53 -2.50
C ASP A 166 2.40 -5.15 -3.54
N PRO A 167 2.37 -5.68 -4.77
CA PRO A 167 3.39 -5.38 -5.77
C PRO A 167 3.44 -3.89 -6.13
N ASN A 168 2.34 -3.20 -6.10
CA ASN A 168 2.21 -1.75 -6.27
C ASN A 168 3.17 -1.22 -7.35
N LEU A 169 3.07 -1.80 -8.56
CA LEU A 169 4.06 -1.63 -9.62
C LEU A 169 4.18 -0.19 -10.10
N ARG A 170 5.41 0.28 -10.21
CA ARG A 170 5.78 1.57 -10.78
C ARG A 170 6.76 1.35 -11.92
N LEU A 171 6.23 1.06 -13.12
CA LEU A 171 7.03 0.67 -14.29
C LEU A 171 8.18 1.64 -14.59
N SER A 172 7.97 2.93 -14.35
CA SER A 172 8.98 3.99 -14.58
C SER A 172 10.21 3.91 -13.67
N LEU A 173 10.13 3.17 -12.56
CA LEU A 173 11.26 2.99 -11.64
C LEU A 173 12.14 1.79 -12.01
N TRP A 174 11.66 0.89 -12.87
CA TRP A 174 12.36 -0.32 -13.25
C TRP A 174 13.12 -0.14 -14.57
N PRO A 175 14.32 -0.75 -14.72
CA PRO A 175 15.08 -0.66 -15.96
C PRO A 175 14.36 -1.38 -17.13
N ASP A 176 13.70 -2.48 -16.83
CA ASP A 176 12.93 -3.28 -17.78
C ASP A 176 11.90 -4.19 -17.05
N ARG A 177 10.96 -4.75 -17.83
CA ARG A 177 9.89 -5.60 -17.29
C ARG A 177 10.38 -6.94 -16.77
N ALA A 178 11.41 -7.53 -17.36
CA ALA A 178 11.91 -8.84 -16.92
C ALA A 178 12.58 -8.73 -15.55
N THR A 179 13.42 -7.71 -15.36
CA THR A 179 14.03 -7.40 -14.07
C THR A 179 12.98 -7.11 -12.99
N MET A 180 11.94 -6.36 -13.34
CA MET A 180 10.80 -6.08 -12.45
C MET A 180 10.10 -7.38 -12.03
N ALA A 181 9.65 -8.17 -13.02
CA ALA A 181 8.90 -9.40 -12.76
C ALA A 181 9.72 -10.38 -11.92
N HIS A 182 11.01 -10.56 -12.23
CA HIS A 182 11.89 -11.41 -11.44
C HIS A 182 11.98 -10.95 -9.98
N SER A 183 12.31 -9.67 -9.75
CA SER A 183 12.51 -9.14 -8.40
C SER A 183 11.22 -9.14 -7.56
N ILE A 184 10.07 -8.80 -8.17
CA ILE A 184 8.78 -8.79 -7.48
C ILE A 184 8.32 -10.22 -7.17
N ASN A 185 8.50 -11.16 -8.08
CA ASN A 185 8.14 -12.56 -7.86
C ASN A 185 8.97 -13.19 -6.72
N GLU A 186 10.28 -12.90 -6.65
CA GLU A 186 11.10 -13.34 -5.52
C GLU A 186 10.61 -12.83 -4.17
N LEU A 187 10.13 -11.58 -4.10
CA LEU A 187 9.54 -11.02 -2.88
C LEU A 187 8.17 -11.64 -2.58
N ALA A 188 7.34 -11.86 -3.61
CA ALA A 188 6.04 -12.50 -3.45
C ALA A 188 6.16 -13.91 -2.84
N GLU A 189 7.18 -14.69 -3.19
CA GLU A 189 7.48 -16.02 -2.60
C GLU A 189 7.80 -15.96 -1.09
N LEU A 190 8.20 -14.79 -0.59
CA LEU A 190 8.41 -14.56 0.84
C LEU A 190 7.15 -14.12 1.59
N ALA A 191 6.08 -13.78 0.88
CA ALA A 191 4.84 -13.35 1.49
C ALA A 191 3.94 -14.54 1.85
N ASP A 192 3.13 -14.37 2.89
CA ASP A 192 2.01 -15.27 3.20
C ASP A 192 0.75 -14.82 2.45
N TRP A 193 0.56 -13.50 2.30
CA TRP A 193 -0.57 -12.89 1.60
C TRP A 193 -0.06 -12.02 0.46
N PHE A 194 -0.61 -12.18 -0.73
CA PHE A 194 -0.25 -11.38 -1.91
C PHE A 194 -1.47 -10.64 -2.44
N LEU A 195 -1.34 -9.33 -2.67
CA LEU A 195 -2.45 -8.42 -2.94
C LEU A 195 -2.30 -7.65 -4.28
N PRO A 196 -2.13 -8.32 -5.42
CA PRO A 196 -1.92 -7.64 -6.71
C PRO A 196 -3.22 -7.08 -7.29
N GLY A 197 -3.09 -6.11 -8.20
CA GLY A 197 -4.12 -5.82 -9.20
C GLY A 197 -4.10 -6.82 -10.35
N ILE A 198 -5.21 -6.99 -11.07
CA ILE A 198 -5.28 -7.93 -12.21
C ILE A 198 -4.19 -7.63 -13.26
N THR A 199 -4.03 -6.39 -13.67
CA THR A 199 -3.00 -5.98 -14.64
C THR A 199 -1.57 -6.22 -14.11
N GLU A 200 -1.35 -6.03 -12.80
CA GLU A 200 -0.07 -6.34 -12.17
C GLU A 200 0.21 -7.84 -12.21
N GLY A 201 -0.79 -8.66 -11.87
CA GLY A 201 -0.71 -10.10 -11.94
C GLY A 201 -0.40 -10.60 -13.35
N GLU A 202 -1.08 -10.07 -14.38
CA GLU A 202 -0.77 -10.38 -15.78
C GLU A 202 0.68 -10.04 -16.16
N LEU A 203 1.17 -8.87 -15.76
CA LEU A 203 2.55 -8.45 -16.04
C LEU A 203 3.60 -9.32 -15.35
N LEU A 204 3.30 -9.84 -14.17
CA LEU A 204 4.22 -10.62 -13.35
C LEU A 204 4.25 -12.10 -13.72
N THR A 205 3.12 -12.66 -14.17
CA THR A 205 2.96 -14.10 -14.39
C THR A 205 2.81 -14.48 -15.86
N GLY A 206 2.23 -13.59 -16.68
CA GLY A 206 1.77 -13.89 -18.02
C GLY A 206 0.35 -14.51 -18.08
N GLU A 207 -0.21 -14.88 -16.94
CA GLU A 207 -1.58 -15.39 -16.81
C GLU A 207 -2.59 -14.25 -16.96
N LYS A 208 -3.73 -14.53 -17.60
CA LYS A 208 -4.73 -13.49 -17.94
C LYS A 208 -6.00 -13.56 -17.09
N THR A 209 -6.14 -14.61 -16.31
CA THR A 209 -7.30 -14.80 -15.44
C THR A 209 -6.92 -14.69 -13.98
N PRO A 210 -7.81 -14.19 -13.11
CA PRO A 210 -7.54 -14.16 -11.69
C PRO A 210 -7.20 -15.53 -11.11
N GLU A 211 -7.84 -16.58 -11.60
CA GLU A 211 -7.61 -17.96 -11.18
C GLU A 211 -6.18 -18.41 -11.52
N GLY A 212 -5.75 -18.20 -12.78
CA GLY A 212 -4.40 -18.57 -13.24
C GLY A 212 -3.31 -17.82 -12.47
N ILE A 213 -3.50 -16.50 -12.26
CA ILE A 213 -2.58 -15.70 -11.43
C ILE A 213 -2.53 -16.24 -10.00
N ALA A 214 -3.69 -16.59 -9.43
CA ALA A 214 -3.73 -17.11 -8.07
C ALA A 214 -3.03 -18.47 -7.95
N ASP A 215 -3.27 -19.37 -8.89
CA ASP A 215 -2.64 -20.69 -8.91
C ASP A 215 -1.11 -20.57 -9.00
N PHE A 216 -0.61 -19.70 -9.86
CA PHE A 216 0.83 -19.43 -9.99
C PHE A 216 1.51 -19.08 -8.64
N TYR A 217 0.87 -18.24 -7.82
CA TYR A 217 1.47 -17.85 -6.53
C TYR A 217 1.22 -18.84 -5.41
N LEU A 218 0.08 -19.53 -5.40
CA LEU A 218 -0.17 -20.62 -4.43
C LEU A 218 0.83 -21.76 -4.59
N GLU A 219 1.18 -22.11 -5.84
CA GLU A 219 2.23 -23.10 -6.14
C GLU A 219 3.61 -22.66 -5.62
N LYS A 220 3.87 -21.35 -5.53
CA LYS A 220 5.10 -20.76 -5.01
C LYS A 220 5.12 -20.56 -3.49
N GLY A 221 4.04 -20.96 -2.79
CA GLY A 221 4.00 -20.98 -1.34
C GLY A 221 3.27 -19.81 -0.67
N VAL A 222 2.69 -18.89 -1.45
CA VAL A 222 1.72 -17.93 -0.93
C VAL A 222 0.52 -18.69 -0.37
N SER A 223 0.02 -18.33 0.79
CA SER A 223 -1.11 -19.02 1.44
C SER A 223 -2.47 -18.41 1.14
N PHE A 224 -2.50 -17.12 0.82
CA PHE A 224 -3.68 -16.35 0.48
C PHE A 224 -3.34 -15.30 -0.56
N ILE A 225 -4.13 -15.21 -1.61
CA ILE A 225 -4.04 -14.15 -2.63
C ILE A 225 -5.38 -13.45 -2.78
N ALA A 226 -5.35 -12.12 -2.90
CA ALA A 226 -6.53 -11.32 -3.23
C ALA A 226 -6.19 -10.37 -4.38
N ILE A 227 -6.81 -10.61 -5.54
CA ILE A 227 -6.53 -9.90 -6.79
C ILE A 227 -7.58 -8.81 -6.96
N LYS A 228 -7.13 -7.56 -6.98
CA LYS A 228 -7.96 -6.36 -7.16
C LYS A 228 -8.46 -6.28 -8.61
N LEU A 229 -9.79 -6.19 -8.81
CA LEU A 229 -10.45 -6.09 -10.12
C LEU A 229 -11.05 -4.69 -10.36
N GLY A 230 -10.56 -3.69 -9.64
CA GLY A 230 -11.06 -2.31 -9.74
C GLY A 230 -12.51 -2.20 -9.25
N LYS A 231 -13.38 -1.59 -10.06
CA LYS A 231 -14.80 -1.41 -9.72
C LYS A 231 -15.56 -2.71 -9.56
N ASP A 232 -15.08 -3.79 -10.19
CA ASP A 232 -15.73 -5.09 -10.17
C ASP A 232 -15.45 -5.87 -8.88
N GLY A 233 -14.62 -5.31 -7.98
CA GLY A 233 -14.33 -5.90 -6.68
C GLY A 233 -12.99 -6.64 -6.65
N ALA A 234 -12.98 -7.89 -6.20
CA ALA A 234 -11.78 -8.69 -6.08
C ALA A 234 -12.05 -10.19 -6.24
N TYR A 235 -11.06 -10.94 -6.65
CA TYR A 235 -11.01 -12.39 -6.57
C TYR A 235 -10.04 -12.81 -5.48
N PHE A 236 -10.38 -13.80 -4.67
CA PHE A 236 -9.46 -14.35 -3.69
C PHE A 236 -9.34 -15.86 -3.80
N LYS A 237 -8.18 -16.38 -3.37
CA LYS A 237 -7.93 -17.82 -3.33
C LYS A 237 -7.00 -18.20 -2.19
N THR A 238 -7.29 -19.32 -1.57
CA THR A 238 -6.45 -20.08 -0.64
C THR A 238 -6.35 -21.52 -1.11
N LYS A 239 -5.75 -22.41 -0.34
CA LYS A 239 -5.77 -23.85 -0.63
C LYS A 239 -7.15 -24.51 -0.45
N HIS A 240 -8.08 -23.84 0.23
CA HIS A 240 -9.34 -24.44 0.69
C HIS A 240 -10.58 -23.76 0.14
N GLU A 241 -10.46 -22.51 -0.24
CA GLU A 241 -11.58 -21.68 -0.70
C GLU A 241 -11.13 -20.66 -1.73
N ASP A 242 -12.01 -20.28 -2.60
CA ASP A 242 -11.85 -19.19 -3.55
C ASP A 242 -13.20 -18.55 -3.88
N GLY A 243 -13.17 -17.37 -4.45
CA GLY A 243 -14.38 -16.71 -4.90
C GLY A 243 -14.17 -15.27 -5.37
N TYR A 244 -15.17 -14.81 -6.12
CA TYR A 244 -15.31 -13.41 -6.49
C TYR A 244 -16.10 -12.68 -5.43
N ILE A 245 -15.60 -11.52 -5.03
CA ILE A 245 -16.22 -10.61 -4.07
C ILE A 245 -16.55 -9.32 -4.79
N ASP A 246 -17.83 -9.05 -4.92
CA ASP A 246 -18.35 -7.90 -5.64
C ASP A 246 -17.86 -6.57 -5.05
N GLY A 247 -17.65 -5.59 -5.93
CA GLY A 247 -17.30 -4.22 -5.55
C GLY A 247 -18.49 -3.43 -5.02
N TYR A 248 -18.25 -2.22 -4.57
CA TYR A 248 -19.27 -1.29 -4.14
C TYR A 248 -19.57 -0.26 -5.23
N GLN A 249 -20.86 0.10 -5.36
CA GLN A 249 -21.26 1.17 -6.25
C GLN A 249 -20.75 2.51 -5.70
N VAL A 250 -19.96 3.21 -6.50
CA VAL A 250 -19.46 4.56 -6.23
C VAL A 250 -20.06 5.52 -7.24
N GLU A 251 -20.76 6.53 -6.77
CA GLU A 251 -21.42 7.52 -7.65
C GLU A 251 -20.41 8.52 -8.24
N ASN A 252 -19.46 8.97 -7.43
CA ASN A 252 -18.46 9.96 -7.83
C ASN A 252 -17.05 9.47 -7.49
N VAL A 253 -16.28 9.14 -8.50
CA VAL A 253 -14.84 8.88 -8.37
C VAL A 253 -14.11 10.23 -8.48
N ILE A 254 -13.42 10.61 -7.40
CA ILE A 254 -12.65 11.88 -7.34
C ILE A 254 -11.19 11.61 -7.68
N ASP A 255 -10.58 10.58 -7.07
CA ASP A 255 -9.19 10.19 -7.29
C ASP A 255 -9.06 8.68 -7.08
N THR A 256 -8.30 8.00 -7.93
CA THR A 256 -8.08 6.55 -7.79
C THR A 256 -6.82 6.23 -6.99
N VAL A 257 -6.03 7.23 -6.66
CA VAL A 257 -4.79 7.07 -5.87
C VAL A 257 -5.13 6.61 -4.44
N GLY A 258 -4.32 5.68 -3.92
CA GLY A 258 -4.52 5.13 -2.57
C GLY A 258 -5.63 4.07 -2.46
N ALA A 259 -6.40 3.78 -3.52
CA ALA A 259 -7.43 2.74 -3.47
C ALA A 259 -6.86 1.35 -3.19
N GLY A 260 -5.71 1.03 -3.77
CA GLY A 260 -4.96 -0.20 -3.50
C GLY A 260 -4.50 -0.29 -2.06
N ASP A 261 -3.96 0.82 -1.53
CA ASP A 261 -3.55 0.91 -0.12
C ASP A 261 -4.76 0.74 0.80
N GLY A 262 -5.91 1.37 0.47
CA GLY A 262 -7.17 1.19 1.18
C GLY A 262 -7.67 -0.25 1.16
N PHE A 263 -7.54 -0.94 0.03
CA PHE A 263 -7.84 -2.36 -0.06
C PHE A 263 -6.95 -3.19 0.88
N ALA A 264 -5.64 -2.93 0.89
CA ALA A 264 -4.71 -3.62 1.79
C ALA A 264 -5.06 -3.36 3.27
N VAL A 265 -5.41 -2.11 3.64
CA VAL A 265 -5.91 -1.76 4.98
C VAL A 265 -7.11 -2.61 5.36
N GLY A 266 -8.09 -2.77 4.47
CA GLY A 266 -9.29 -3.55 4.72
C GLY A 266 -9.00 -5.03 4.92
N VAL A 267 -8.20 -5.63 4.04
CA VAL A 267 -7.82 -7.05 4.13
C VAL A 267 -7.03 -7.30 5.41
N ILE A 268 -5.98 -6.53 5.69
CA ILE A 268 -5.12 -6.73 6.85
C ILE A 268 -5.92 -6.55 8.14
N SER A 269 -6.67 -5.45 8.27
CA SER A 269 -7.51 -5.21 9.46
C SER A 269 -8.59 -6.28 9.64
N GLY A 270 -9.17 -6.76 8.54
CA GLY A 270 -10.19 -7.81 8.58
C GLY A 270 -9.65 -9.11 9.17
N VAL A 271 -8.52 -9.58 8.66
CA VAL A 271 -7.89 -10.81 9.16
C VAL A 271 -7.41 -10.64 10.61
N LEU A 272 -6.86 -9.49 10.98
CA LEU A 272 -6.45 -9.21 12.37
C LEU A 272 -7.63 -9.13 13.34
N ASP A 273 -8.81 -8.71 12.88
CA ASP A 273 -10.07 -8.73 13.63
C ASP A 273 -10.69 -10.15 13.71
N GLY A 274 -10.12 -11.15 13.05
CA GLY A 274 -10.60 -12.54 13.04
C GLY A 274 -11.72 -12.81 12.02
N LEU A 275 -11.91 -11.96 11.03
CA LEU A 275 -12.84 -12.21 9.93
C LEU A 275 -12.35 -13.35 9.02
N SER A 276 -13.26 -13.98 8.29
CA SER A 276 -12.91 -14.87 7.18
C SER A 276 -12.14 -14.10 6.10
N PHE A 277 -11.38 -14.81 5.24
CA PHE A 277 -10.70 -14.14 4.11
C PHE A 277 -11.73 -13.48 3.17
N GLN A 278 -12.87 -14.12 2.94
CA GLN A 278 -13.97 -13.53 2.18
C GLN A 278 -14.42 -12.18 2.74
N ASP A 279 -14.73 -12.12 4.04
CA ASP A 279 -15.19 -10.89 4.70
C ASP A 279 -14.08 -9.82 4.78
N ALA A 280 -12.82 -10.24 4.94
CA ALA A 280 -11.67 -9.35 4.91
C ALA A 280 -11.49 -8.70 3.52
N VAL A 281 -11.66 -9.46 2.43
CA VAL A 281 -11.64 -8.94 1.05
C VAL A 281 -12.82 -8.01 0.81
N GLN A 282 -14.02 -8.35 1.30
CA GLN A 282 -15.18 -7.46 1.24
C GLN A 282 -14.91 -6.11 1.94
N ARG A 283 -14.25 -6.14 3.12
CA ARG A 283 -13.79 -4.92 3.81
C ARG A 283 -12.76 -4.17 2.97
N GLY A 284 -11.85 -4.86 2.29
CA GLY A 284 -10.90 -4.28 1.34
C GLY A 284 -11.60 -3.50 0.23
N ASN A 285 -12.59 -4.12 -0.43
CA ASN A 285 -13.41 -3.46 -1.45
C ASN A 285 -14.12 -2.22 -0.91
N ALA A 286 -14.65 -2.28 0.32
CA ALA A 286 -15.35 -1.15 0.95
C ALA A 286 -14.42 0.03 1.20
N ILE A 287 -13.21 -0.22 1.72
CA ILE A 287 -12.25 0.86 2.00
C ILE A 287 -11.67 1.42 0.71
N GLY A 288 -11.37 0.58 -0.28
CA GLY A 288 -11.00 1.06 -1.62
C GLY A 288 -12.06 1.95 -2.25
N ALA A 289 -13.34 1.56 -2.14
CA ALA A 289 -14.47 2.36 -2.61
C ALA A 289 -14.63 3.69 -1.85
N LEU A 290 -14.36 3.74 -0.56
CA LEU A 290 -14.33 4.99 0.21
C LEU A 290 -13.17 5.89 -0.21
N GLN A 291 -11.98 5.33 -0.45
CA GLN A 291 -10.80 6.08 -0.82
C GLN A 291 -10.98 6.82 -2.15
N VAL A 292 -11.57 6.19 -3.16
CA VAL A 292 -11.75 6.84 -4.46
C VAL A 292 -12.75 8.01 -4.46
N GLN A 293 -13.50 8.20 -3.38
CA GLN A 293 -14.46 9.30 -3.19
C GLN A 293 -13.86 10.53 -2.50
N ALA A 294 -12.57 10.51 -2.19
CA ALA A 294 -11.87 11.62 -1.55
C ALA A 294 -10.66 12.07 -2.38
N PRO A 295 -10.28 13.35 -2.33
CA PRO A 295 -9.02 13.80 -2.93
C PRO A 295 -7.84 13.33 -2.09
N GLY A 296 -6.70 13.08 -2.74
CA GLY A 296 -5.47 12.74 -2.03
C GLY A 296 -5.34 11.26 -1.64
N ASP A 297 -4.15 10.91 -1.17
CA ASP A 297 -3.70 9.52 -1.09
C ASP A 297 -4.29 8.74 0.11
N MET A 298 -4.79 9.43 1.15
CA MET A 298 -5.32 8.79 2.37
C MET A 298 -6.56 9.46 2.97
N ASP A 299 -7.11 10.48 2.31
CA ASP A 299 -8.22 11.28 2.87
C ASP A 299 -9.53 10.46 2.96
N GLY A 300 -9.69 9.47 2.09
CA GLY A 300 -10.83 8.56 2.10
C GLY A 300 -10.70 7.39 3.06
N LEU A 301 -9.53 7.13 3.65
CA LEU A 301 -9.32 6.03 4.60
C LEU A 301 -10.18 6.25 5.85
N PRO A 302 -11.08 5.30 6.20
CA PRO A 302 -12.11 5.53 7.21
C PRO A 302 -11.62 5.25 8.65
N THR A 303 -12.33 5.83 9.62
CA THR A 303 -12.41 5.28 10.99
C THR A 303 -13.37 4.08 11.01
N ARG A 304 -13.40 3.31 12.12
CA ARG A 304 -14.35 2.20 12.30
C ARG A 304 -15.80 2.64 12.15
N GLU A 305 -16.16 3.82 12.67
CA GLU A 305 -17.52 4.37 12.59
C GLU A 305 -17.91 4.73 11.15
N LYS A 306 -16.99 5.38 10.41
CA LYS A 306 -17.20 5.69 8.99
C LYS A 306 -17.36 4.43 8.15
N LEU A 307 -16.51 3.42 8.39
CA LEU A 307 -16.59 2.13 7.71
C LEU A 307 -17.93 1.44 7.98
N ALA A 308 -18.34 1.35 9.26
CA ALA A 308 -19.62 0.75 9.64
C ALA A 308 -20.81 1.50 9.00
N SER A 309 -20.77 2.83 9.00
CA SER A 309 -21.79 3.65 8.33
C SER A 309 -21.84 3.41 6.82
N PHE A 310 -20.69 3.27 6.16
CA PHE A 310 -20.62 2.95 4.74
C PHE A 310 -21.22 1.59 4.44
N LEU A 311 -20.80 0.54 5.16
CA LEU A 311 -21.28 -0.83 4.99
C LEU A 311 -22.81 -0.95 5.17
N SER A 312 -23.41 -0.16 6.08
CA SER A 312 -24.85 -0.17 6.32
C SER A 312 -25.69 0.48 5.23
N ARG A 313 -25.12 1.35 4.40
CA ARG A 313 -25.83 2.16 3.39
C ARG A 313 -25.50 1.79 1.95
N SER A 314 -24.35 1.18 1.74
CA SER A 314 -23.83 0.95 0.38
C SER A 314 -24.44 -0.27 -0.27
N LYS A 315 -24.66 -0.17 -1.58
CA LYS A 315 -25.10 -1.29 -2.43
C LYS A 315 -23.88 -1.96 -3.04
N VAL A 316 -23.83 -3.28 -2.94
CA VAL A 316 -22.85 -4.12 -3.64
C VAL A 316 -23.24 -4.20 -5.12
N ILE A 317 -22.28 -4.13 -6.01
CA ILE A 317 -22.49 -4.34 -7.45
C ILE A 317 -22.57 -5.85 -7.67
N HIS A 318 -23.77 -6.39 -7.81
CA HIS A 318 -23.92 -7.80 -8.19
C HIS A 318 -23.53 -7.98 -9.66
N GLN A 319 -22.40 -8.65 -9.90
CA GLN A 319 -22.10 -9.13 -11.25
C GLN A 319 -23.19 -10.11 -11.68
N LYS A 320 -23.87 -9.85 -12.82
CA LYS A 320 -24.67 -10.90 -13.45
C LYS A 320 -23.70 -12.02 -13.82
N LYS A 321 -23.76 -13.15 -13.10
CA LYS A 321 -23.10 -14.38 -13.54
C LYS A 321 -23.60 -14.63 -14.95
N GLY A 322 -22.68 -14.49 -15.93
CA GLY A 322 -23.00 -14.82 -17.31
C GLY A 322 -23.51 -16.24 -17.35
N GLU A 323 -24.75 -16.40 -17.79
CA GLU A 323 -25.27 -17.70 -18.26
C GLU A 323 -24.39 -18.05 -19.47
N CYS A 324 -23.52 -19.06 -19.33
CA CYS A 324 -22.88 -19.75 -20.44
C CYS A 324 -23.90 -20.72 -21.07
#